data_6a9def8d72f6e42204a4f875154c8b13
#
_entry.id   6a9def8d72f6e42204a4f875154c8b13
#
_cell.length_a   1.000
_cell.length_b   1.000
_cell.length_c   1.000
_cell.angle_alpha   90.00
_cell.angle_beta   90.00
_cell.angle_gamma   90.00
#
_symmetry.space_group_name_H-M   'P 1'
#
loop_
_entity.id
_entity.type
_entity.pdbx_description
1 polymer ?
#
loop_
_entity_poly.entity_id
_entity_poly.type
_entity_poly.pdbx_seq_one_letter_code
_entity_poly.pdbx_strand_id
1 'polypeptide(L)'
;MKQLTIFTPTYNRAHTLPRTYDSLCNQKCKEFIWLIVDDGSTDQTAELVRKWQAENTAFEIRYIYKPNGGMHTAHNTAYENIDTELNVCIDSDDCVAENAVSAILEKWDKVKNKGYAGLIGLDADFSGKVIGKGFPKGMQETTLSGYYAAGGAGDKKLVYRTDVIKKYPPYPVFSGEKYVALAYKYRLIDQDYKLAVIDQILCNVEYQADGSSGTMWKQYLKYPKGFAFWRKTCMQYPESKKRLFVDSVHYVSSSLIACDKNFIKESPRKIWTIFAIIPGVILTALVYIRGKQK
;
A
#
# COMPACT_ATOMS: atom_id res chain seq x y z
N MET A 1 -16.39 15.26 -15.57
CA MET A 1 -15.35 14.22 -15.44
C MET A 1 -15.46 13.63 -14.04
N LYS A 2 -15.33 12.30 -13.88
CA LYS A 2 -15.31 11.66 -12.57
C LYS A 2 -14.12 12.17 -11.76
N GLN A 3 -14.30 12.35 -10.45
CA GLN A 3 -13.24 12.91 -9.59
C GLN A 3 -12.38 11.86 -8.91
N LEU A 4 -12.88 10.61 -8.76
CA LEU A 4 -12.22 9.54 -8.00
C LEU A 4 -12.00 8.31 -8.86
N THR A 5 -10.80 7.74 -8.82
CA THR A 5 -10.55 6.36 -9.25
C THR A 5 -10.33 5.48 -8.02
N ILE A 6 -11.15 4.44 -7.88
CA ILE A 6 -10.92 3.32 -6.98
C ILE A 6 -10.15 2.30 -7.80
N PHE A 7 -8.91 1.97 -7.42
CA PHE A 7 -8.16 0.95 -8.13
C PHE A 7 -7.93 -0.28 -7.26
N THR A 8 -7.97 -1.44 -7.91
CA THR A 8 -7.86 -2.75 -7.25
C THR A 8 -6.79 -3.57 -7.96
N PRO A 9 -5.59 -3.73 -7.35
CA PRO A 9 -4.65 -4.74 -7.79
C PRO A 9 -5.22 -6.14 -7.52
N THR A 10 -5.14 -7.04 -8.47
CA THR A 10 -5.67 -8.40 -8.31
C THR A 10 -4.72 -9.45 -8.89
N TYR A 11 -4.67 -10.63 -8.28
CA TYR A 11 -3.96 -11.80 -8.77
C TYR A 11 -4.61 -13.07 -8.25
N ASN A 12 -5.28 -13.85 -9.12
CA ASN A 12 -6.01 -15.08 -8.77
C ASN A 12 -7.02 -14.85 -7.63
N ARG A 13 -7.88 -13.86 -7.79
CA ARG A 13 -8.87 -13.44 -6.78
C ARG A 13 -10.32 -13.49 -7.26
N ALA A 14 -10.63 -14.36 -8.23
CA ALA A 14 -12.01 -14.56 -8.70
C ALA A 14 -13.00 -14.91 -7.56
N HIS A 15 -12.51 -15.51 -6.47
CA HIS A 15 -13.32 -15.90 -5.32
C HIS A 15 -13.60 -14.77 -4.30
N THR A 16 -12.79 -13.71 -4.26
CA THR A 16 -12.96 -12.57 -3.33
C THR A 16 -13.45 -11.30 -4.02
N LEU A 17 -13.01 -11.07 -5.27
CA LEU A 17 -13.33 -9.88 -6.05
C LEU A 17 -14.83 -9.57 -6.21
N PRO A 18 -15.76 -10.56 -6.25
CA PRO A 18 -17.20 -10.29 -6.26
C PRO A 18 -17.66 -9.45 -5.08
N ARG A 19 -17.13 -9.67 -3.89
CA ARG A 19 -17.48 -8.90 -2.70
C ARG A 19 -17.06 -7.43 -2.82
N THR A 20 -15.88 -7.17 -3.40
CA THR A 20 -15.44 -5.82 -3.72
C THR A 20 -16.40 -5.16 -4.72
N TYR A 21 -16.75 -5.86 -5.80
CA TYR A 21 -17.71 -5.39 -6.80
C TYR A 21 -19.06 -5.02 -6.19
N ASP A 22 -19.64 -5.91 -5.37
CA ASP A 22 -20.92 -5.68 -4.71
C ASP A 22 -20.89 -4.44 -3.82
N SER A 23 -19.78 -4.22 -3.10
CA SER A 23 -19.60 -3.02 -2.27
C SER A 23 -19.58 -1.72 -3.09
N LEU A 24 -19.07 -1.77 -4.32
CA LEU A 24 -19.08 -0.65 -5.27
C LEU A 24 -20.48 -0.43 -5.87
N CYS A 25 -21.20 -1.52 -6.18
CA CYS A 25 -22.58 -1.46 -6.60
C CYS A 25 -23.50 -0.85 -5.54
N ASN A 26 -23.19 -1.01 -4.27
CA ASN A 26 -23.96 -0.47 -3.15
C ASN A 26 -23.62 0.97 -2.78
N GLN A 27 -22.58 1.60 -3.39
CA GLN A 27 -22.30 3.00 -3.16
C GLN A 27 -23.46 3.89 -3.64
N LYS A 28 -23.89 4.84 -2.82
CA LYS A 28 -24.93 5.81 -3.21
C LYS A 28 -24.43 6.80 -4.27
N CYS A 29 -23.19 7.23 -4.14
CA CYS A 29 -22.54 8.10 -5.12
C CYS A 29 -21.77 7.24 -6.14
N LYS A 30 -22.06 7.43 -7.44
CA LYS A 30 -21.41 6.72 -8.55
C LYS A 30 -20.37 7.59 -9.29
N GLU A 31 -19.91 8.67 -8.66
CA GLU A 31 -18.94 9.61 -9.26
C GLU A 31 -17.49 9.08 -9.15
N PHE A 32 -17.30 7.79 -9.49
CA PHE A 32 -15.99 7.13 -9.51
C PHE A 32 -15.82 6.24 -10.75
N ILE A 33 -14.56 5.89 -11.00
CA ILE A 33 -14.14 4.85 -11.95
C ILE A 33 -13.56 3.70 -11.13
N TRP A 34 -13.89 2.46 -11.46
CA TRP A 34 -13.22 1.29 -10.89
C TRP A 34 -12.16 0.77 -11.86
N LEU A 35 -10.90 0.91 -11.51
CA LEU A 35 -9.77 0.41 -12.28
C LEU A 35 -9.23 -0.87 -11.67
N ILE A 36 -9.39 -1.99 -12.36
CA ILE A 36 -8.83 -3.28 -11.96
C ILE A 36 -7.52 -3.51 -12.70
N VAL A 37 -6.44 -3.72 -11.96
CA VAL A 37 -5.13 -4.08 -12.52
C VAL A 37 -4.85 -5.53 -12.18
N ASP A 38 -4.99 -6.40 -13.17
CA ASP A 38 -4.74 -7.83 -13.05
C ASP A 38 -3.26 -8.14 -13.26
N ASP A 39 -2.60 -8.54 -12.19
CA ASP A 39 -1.17 -8.87 -12.17
C ASP A 39 -0.89 -10.32 -12.65
N GLY A 40 -1.53 -10.71 -13.76
CA GLY A 40 -1.28 -11.98 -14.44
C GLY A 40 -2.06 -13.16 -13.88
N SER A 41 -3.34 -12.98 -13.55
CA SER A 41 -4.23 -14.06 -13.09
C SER A 41 -4.37 -15.17 -14.12
N THR A 42 -4.50 -16.39 -13.64
CA THR A 42 -4.71 -17.61 -14.43
C THR A 42 -6.04 -18.31 -14.09
N ASP A 43 -6.78 -17.76 -13.12
CA ASP A 43 -8.11 -18.18 -12.74
C ASP A 43 -9.18 -17.43 -13.56
N GLN A 44 -10.43 -17.50 -13.14
CA GLN A 44 -11.56 -16.86 -13.82
C GLN A 44 -11.68 -15.34 -13.60
N THR A 45 -10.65 -14.67 -13.03
CA THR A 45 -10.70 -13.22 -12.73
C THR A 45 -11.03 -12.39 -13.97
N ALA A 46 -10.35 -12.64 -15.10
CA ALA A 46 -10.56 -11.88 -16.34
C ALA A 46 -11.97 -12.07 -16.92
N GLU A 47 -12.52 -13.28 -16.86
CA GLU A 47 -13.87 -13.60 -17.33
C GLU A 47 -14.91 -12.88 -16.49
N LEU A 48 -14.76 -12.92 -15.17
CA LEU A 48 -15.63 -12.27 -14.22
C LEU A 48 -15.70 -10.74 -14.44
N VAL A 49 -14.54 -10.10 -14.64
CA VAL A 49 -14.49 -8.65 -14.89
C VAL A 49 -15.14 -8.28 -16.22
N ARG A 50 -14.90 -9.05 -17.30
CA ARG A 50 -15.56 -8.81 -18.59
C ARG A 50 -17.09 -8.90 -18.49
N LYS A 51 -17.59 -9.85 -17.71
CA LYS A 51 -19.03 -9.97 -17.44
C LYS A 51 -19.56 -8.68 -16.78
N TRP A 52 -18.89 -8.18 -15.74
CA TRP A 52 -19.30 -6.95 -15.08
C TRP A 52 -19.21 -5.72 -15.99
N GLN A 53 -18.20 -5.63 -16.86
CA GLN A 53 -18.10 -4.55 -17.84
C GLN A 53 -19.27 -4.54 -18.82
N ALA A 54 -19.82 -5.70 -19.16
CA ALA A 54 -20.97 -5.82 -20.05
C ALA A 54 -22.32 -5.54 -19.35
N GLU A 55 -22.44 -5.90 -18.08
CA GLU A 55 -23.71 -5.82 -17.33
C GLU A 55 -23.88 -4.53 -16.53
N ASN A 56 -22.77 -3.93 -16.04
CA ASN A 56 -22.83 -2.76 -15.18
C ASN A 56 -22.93 -1.46 -15.99
N THR A 57 -23.96 -0.68 -15.71
CA THR A 57 -24.19 0.64 -16.31
C THR A 57 -24.10 1.80 -15.29
N ALA A 58 -23.87 1.48 -14.01
CA ALA A 58 -23.91 2.46 -12.94
C ALA A 58 -22.61 3.27 -12.82
N PHE A 59 -21.47 2.68 -13.12
CA PHE A 59 -20.14 3.31 -13.09
C PHE A 59 -19.20 2.67 -14.09
N GLU A 60 -18.16 3.38 -14.47
CA GLU A 60 -17.15 2.87 -15.42
C GLU A 60 -16.25 1.84 -14.77
N ILE A 61 -16.03 0.69 -15.45
CA ILE A 61 -15.09 -0.35 -15.06
C ILE A 61 -13.98 -0.43 -16.12
N ARG A 62 -12.76 -0.14 -15.70
CA ARG A 62 -11.55 -0.31 -16.52
C ARG A 62 -10.80 -1.55 -16.10
N TYR A 63 -10.28 -2.32 -17.04
CA TYR A 63 -9.51 -3.53 -16.79
C TYR A 63 -8.20 -3.50 -17.56
N ILE A 64 -7.10 -3.71 -16.82
CA ILE A 64 -5.76 -3.80 -17.41
C ILE A 64 -5.13 -5.10 -16.95
N TYR A 65 -4.78 -5.97 -17.89
CA TYR A 65 -3.99 -7.16 -17.65
C TYR A 65 -2.50 -6.86 -17.86
N LYS A 66 -1.64 -7.38 -16.98
CA LYS A 66 -0.19 -7.32 -17.12
C LYS A 66 0.46 -8.64 -16.66
N PRO A 67 1.67 -8.97 -17.16
CA PRO A 67 2.43 -10.10 -16.61
C PRO A 67 2.69 -9.93 -15.12
N ASN A 68 2.63 -11.04 -14.36
CA ASN A 68 2.77 -11.03 -12.92
C ASN A 68 4.15 -10.51 -12.46
N GLY A 69 4.14 -9.34 -11.85
CA GLY A 69 5.33 -8.64 -11.31
C GLY A 69 5.24 -8.31 -9.83
N GLY A 70 4.10 -8.61 -9.18
CA GLY A 70 3.83 -8.29 -7.79
C GLY A 70 3.06 -6.98 -7.60
N MET A 71 2.41 -6.84 -6.45
CA MET A 71 1.48 -5.77 -6.11
C MET A 71 2.03 -4.37 -6.42
N HIS A 72 3.29 -4.09 -6.11
CA HIS A 72 3.93 -2.81 -6.37
C HIS A 72 3.98 -2.45 -7.86
N THR A 73 4.12 -3.43 -8.74
CA THR A 73 4.09 -3.22 -10.21
C THR A 73 2.65 -2.97 -10.70
N ALA A 74 1.65 -3.59 -10.08
CA ALA A 74 0.25 -3.31 -10.36
C ALA A 74 -0.12 -1.88 -9.92
N HIS A 75 0.42 -1.40 -8.79
CA HIS A 75 0.30 0.01 -8.38
C HIS A 75 0.95 0.97 -9.39
N ASN A 76 2.14 0.66 -9.93
CA ASN A 76 2.75 1.47 -10.98
C ASN A 76 1.81 1.59 -12.19
N THR A 77 1.31 0.44 -12.68
CA THR A 77 0.36 0.41 -13.80
C THR A 77 -0.92 1.19 -13.49
N ALA A 78 -1.45 1.07 -12.26
CA ALA A 78 -2.61 1.87 -11.86
C ALA A 78 -2.32 3.37 -11.93
N TYR A 79 -1.25 3.84 -11.31
CA TYR A 79 -0.91 5.27 -11.30
C TYR A 79 -0.62 5.84 -12.70
N GLU A 80 -0.08 5.06 -13.62
CA GLU A 80 0.10 5.45 -15.02
C GLU A 80 -1.22 5.69 -15.73
N ASN A 81 -2.26 4.90 -15.41
CA ASN A 81 -3.54 4.88 -16.11
C ASN A 81 -4.69 5.63 -15.40
N ILE A 82 -4.46 6.18 -14.21
CA ILE A 82 -5.43 7.02 -13.51
C ILE A 82 -5.36 8.44 -14.06
N ASP A 83 -6.52 8.98 -14.46
CA ASP A 83 -6.71 10.31 -15.03
C ASP A 83 -7.64 11.22 -14.19
N THR A 84 -8.19 10.71 -13.10
CA THR A 84 -9.04 11.45 -12.15
C THR A 84 -8.21 12.25 -11.15
N GLU A 85 -8.82 13.22 -10.47
CA GLU A 85 -8.17 14.07 -9.46
C GLU A 85 -7.67 13.29 -8.27
N LEU A 86 -8.48 12.33 -7.78
CA LEU A 86 -8.21 11.49 -6.63
C LEU A 86 -8.09 10.03 -7.01
N ASN A 87 -7.31 9.30 -6.23
CA ASN A 87 -7.24 7.85 -6.31
C ASN A 87 -7.18 7.20 -4.92
N VAL A 88 -7.71 5.99 -4.80
CA VAL A 88 -7.67 5.16 -3.61
C VAL A 88 -7.50 3.69 -4.00
N CYS A 89 -6.61 2.99 -3.29
CA CYS A 89 -6.47 1.55 -3.43
C CYS A 89 -7.47 0.83 -2.51
N ILE A 90 -8.22 -0.10 -3.10
CA ILE A 90 -9.03 -1.10 -2.38
C ILE A 90 -8.52 -2.47 -2.83
N ASP A 91 -8.03 -3.26 -1.91
CA ASP A 91 -7.51 -4.59 -2.22
C ASP A 91 -8.64 -5.53 -2.68
N SER A 92 -8.30 -6.56 -3.45
CA SER A 92 -9.26 -7.47 -4.09
C SER A 92 -10.03 -8.40 -3.14
N ASP A 93 -9.74 -8.33 -1.86
CA ASP A 93 -10.40 -9.02 -0.75
C ASP A 93 -11.06 -8.07 0.26
N ASP A 94 -11.00 -6.75 -0.02
CA ASP A 94 -11.61 -5.70 0.80
C ASP A 94 -12.91 -5.16 0.18
N CYS A 95 -13.69 -4.42 0.99
CA CYS A 95 -14.92 -3.77 0.57
C CYS A 95 -14.90 -2.27 0.85
N VAL A 96 -15.40 -1.49 -0.08
CA VAL A 96 -15.63 -0.05 0.14
C VAL A 96 -16.76 0.12 1.15
N ALA A 97 -16.57 0.93 2.19
CA ALA A 97 -17.63 1.19 3.18
C ALA A 97 -18.81 1.94 2.52
N GLU A 98 -20.04 1.74 3.02
CA GLU A 98 -21.30 2.11 2.36
C GLU A 98 -21.38 3.53 1.80
N ASN A 99 -20.84 4.52 2.50
CA ASN A 99 -20.88 5.93 2.09
C ASN A 99 -19.49 6.51 1.79
N ALA A 100 -18.49 5.66 1.58
CA ALA A 100 -17.09 6.10 1.49
C ALA A 100 -16.86 7.05 0.31
N VAL A 101 -17.44 6.79 -0.86
CA VAL A 101 -17.29 7.66 -2.03
C VAL A 101 -17.83 9.06 -1.75
N SER A 102 -19.06 9.16 -1.23
CA SER A 102 -19.65 10.46 -0.86
C SER A 102 -18.79 11.19 0.17
N ALA A 103 -18.38 10.48 1.22
CA ALA A 103 -17.56 11.04 2.30
C ALA A 103 -16.20 11.57 1.81
N ILE A 104 -15.54 10.83 0.91
CA ILE A 104 -14.29 11.25 0.29
C ILE A 104 -14.49 12.54 -0.50
N LEU A 105 -15.47 12.58 -1.40
CA LEU A 105 -15.71 13.74 -2.28
C LEU A 105 -16.14 14.97 -1.49
N GLU A 106 -17.07 14.84 -0.56
CA GLU A 106 -17.51 15.94 0.32
C GLU A 106 -16.39 16.49 1.19
N LYS A 107 -15.54 15.61 1.75
CA LYS A 107 -14.39 16.07 2.53
C LYS A 107 -13.38 16.77 1.65
N TRP A 108 -13.10 16.19 0.47
CA TRP A 108 -12.15 16.75 -0.46
C TRP A 108 -12.56 18.15 -0.93
N ASP A 109 -13.80 18.36 -1.30
CA ASP A 109 -14.30 19.68 -1.71
C ASP A 109 -14.08 20.77 -0.66
N LYS A 110 -14.12 20.42 0.63
CA LYS A 110 -13.86 21.36 1.75
C LYS A 110 -12.38 21.67 1.95
N VAL A 111 -11.46 20.82 1.46
CA VAL A 111 -10.04 20.93 1.79
C VAL A 111 -9.09 21.01 0.58
N LYS A 112 -9.56 20.79 -0.65
CA LYS A 112 -8.74 20.71 -1.87
C LYS A 112 -7.82 21.91 -2.12
N ASN A 113 -8.20 23.10 -1.64
CA ASN A 113 -7.42 24.33 -1.78
C ASN A 113 -6.39 24.54 -0.65
N LYS A 114 -6.24 23.60 0.28
CA LYS A 114 -5.34 23.71 1.45
C LYS A 114 -3.96 23.06 1.25
N GLY A 115 -3.65 22.58 0.04
CA GLY A 115 -2.33 22.04 -0.29
C GLY A 115 -2.06 20.61 0.22
N TYR A 116 -3.08 19.88 0.66
CA TYR A 116 -2.94 18.48 1.08
C TYR A 116 -2.62 17.56 -0.11
N ALA A 117 -1.89 16.47 0.16
CA ALA A 117 -1.69 15.38 -0.79
C ALA A 117 -2.95 14.54 -1.01
N GLY A 118 -3.95 14.70 -0.15
CA GLY A 118 -5.18 13.91 -0.17
C GLY A 118 -5.79 13.75 1.22
N LEU A 119 -6.41 12.60 1.47
CA LEU A 119 -7.11 12.29 2.71
C LEU A 119 -6.55 11.01 3.35
N ILE A 120 -6.69 10.91 4.68
CA ILE A 120 -6.45 9.69 5.43
C ILE A 120 -7.70 9.34 6.24
N GLY A 121 -8.24 8.13 6.04
CA GLY A 121 -9.44 7.62 6.69
C GLY A 121 -9.21 6.32 7.44
N LEU A 122 -10.27 5.77 8.01
CA LEU A 122 -10.22 4.56 8.82
C LEU A 122 -10.50 3.31 7.99
N ASP A 123 -9.82 2.22 8.34
CA ASP A 123 -10.20 0.86 7.99
C ASP A 123 -10.89 0.20 9.20
N ALA A 124 -11.88 -0.64 8.95
CA ALA A 124 -12.59 -1.42 9.94
C ALA A 124 -12.72 -2.88 9.52
N ASP A 125 -13.01 -3.77 10.45
CA ASP A 125 -13.46 -5.12 10.12
C ASP A 125 -14.95 -5.12 9.73
N PHE A 126 -15.47 -6.26 9.28
CA PHE A 126 -16.89 -6.39 8.89
C PHE A 126 -17.89 -6.27 10.06
N SER A 127 -17.43 -6.22 11.31
CA SER A 127 -18.26 -5.87 12.47
C SER A 127 -18.37 -4.36 12.71
N GLY A 128 -17.63 -3.55 11.92
CA GLY A 128 -17.53 -2.10 12.09
C GLY A 128 -16.49 -1.66 13.12
N LYS A 129 -15.69 -2.58 13.66
CA LYS A 129 -14.61 -2.26 14.60
C LYS A 129 -13.40 -1.74 13.85
N VAL A 130 -12.96 -0.52 14.20
CA VAL A 130 -11.79 0.13 13.59
C VAL A 130 -10.54 -0.74 13.79
N ILE A 131 -9.77 -0.92 12.71
CA ILE A 131 -8.49 -1.62 12.73
C ILE A 131 -7.46 -0.77 13.46
N GLY A 132 -6.93 -1.33 14.55
CA GLY A 132 -5.99 -0.65 15.43
C GLY A 132 -6.62 0.47 16.24
N LYS A 133 -6.28 1.74 15.95
CA LYS A 133 -6.78 2.93 16.66
C LYS A 133 -7.44 3.92 15.72
N GLY A 134 -8.42 4.65 16.21
CA GLY A 134 -8.96 5.86 15.55
C GLY A 134 -7.95 7.01 15.57
N PHE A 135 -8.33 8.13 14.99
CA PHE A 135 -7.51 9.34 15.05
C PHE A 135 -7.59 9.98 16.44
N PRO A 136 -6.49 10.57 16.95
CA PRO A 136 -6.52 11.39 18.15
C PRO A 136 -7.59 12.49 18.04
N LYS A 137 -8.30 12.76 19.17
CA LYS A 137 -9.36 13.77 19.19
C LYS A 137 -8.84 15.13 18.69
N GLY A 138 -9.53 15.70 17.72
CA GLY A 138 -9.20 17.01 17.16
C GLY A 138 -8.11 17.01 16.08
N MET A 139 -7.56 15.86 15.70
CA MET A 139 -6.60 15.76 14.61
C MET A 139 -7.28 16.08 13.28
N GLN A 140 -6.90 17.21 12.64
CA GLN A 140 -7.46 17.65 11.38
C GLN A 140 -6.57 17.27 10.17
N GLU A 141 -5.28 17.10 10.41
CA GLU A 141 -4.27 16.79 9.42
C GLU A 141 -3.14 15.96 10.04
N THR A 142 -2.50 15.13 9.25
CA THR A 142 -1.32 14.35 9.63
C THR A 142 -0.59 13.87 8.39
N THR A 143 0.62 13.33 8.54
CA THR A 143 1.20 12.39 7.58
C THR A 143 0.90 10.96 8.03
N LEU A 144 1.08 9.95 7.17
CA LEU A 144 0.94 8.56 7.60
C LEU A 144 1.95 8.24 8.71
N SER A 145 3.22 8.65 8.54
CA SER A 145 4.26 8.48 9.57
C SER A 145 3.94 9.28 10.84
N GLY A 146 3.39 10.48 10.71
CA GLY A 146 2.98 11.33 11.83
C GLY A 146 1.85 10.71 12.66
N TYR A 147 0.89 10.05 12.02
CA TYR A 147 -0.16 9.30 12.71
C TYR A 147 0.43 8.21 13.60
N TYR A 148 1.37 7.40 13.08
CA TYR A 148 2.03 6.36 13.87
C TYR A 148 2.93 6.93 14.97
N ALA A 149 3.64 8.03 14.69
CA ALA A 149 4.47 8.71 15.68
C ALA A 149 3.65 9.29 16.85
N ALA A 150 2.39 9.69 16.59
CA ALA A 150 1.43 10.12 17.59
C ALA A 150 0.78 8.96 18.38
N GLY A 151 1.29 7.74 18.25
CA GLY A 151 0.79 6.54 18.93
C GLY A 151 -0.38 5.85 18.22
N GLY A 152 -0.60 6.18 16.95
CA GLY A 152 -1.54 5.49 16.07
C GLY A 152 -1.16 4.02 15.83
N ALA A 153 -2.13 3.20 15.44
CA ALA A 153 -1.95 1.79 15.14
C ALA A 153 -2.98 1.30 14.12
N GLY A 154 -2.64 0.21 13.44
CA GLY A 154 -3.48 -0.42 12.41
C GLY A 154 -3.48 0.33 11.08
N ASP A 155 -3.94 -0.36 10.04
CA ASP A 155 -3.99 0.18 8.70
C ASP A 155 -4.96 1.35 8.58
N LYS A 156 -4.70 2.22 7.63
CA LYS A 156 -5.51 3.41 7.33
C LYS A 156 -5.72 3.52 5.84
N LYS A 157 -6.91 3.93 5.43
CA LYS A 157 -7.21 4.13 4.02
C LYS A 157 -6.67 5.48 3.55
N LEU A 158 -5.82 5.42 2.54
CA LEU A 158 -5.14 6.58 1.96
C LEU A 158 -5.78 6.93 0.61
N VAL A 159 -6.29 8.15 0.51
CA VAL A 159 -6.80 8.72 -0.74
C VAL A 159 -5.83 9.79 -1.18
N TYR A 160 -5.19 9.63 -2.33
CA TYR A 160 -4.20 10.57 -2.81
C TYR A 160 -4.69 11.40 -4.00
N ARG A 161 -4.20 12.61 -4.10
CA ARG A 161 -4.22 13.35 -5.35
C ARG A 161 -3.33 12.65 -6.38
N THR A 162 -3.87 12.47 -7.56
CA THR A 162 -3.17 11.76 -8.63
C THR A 162 -1.95 12.52 -9.13
N ASP A 163 -2.02 13.85 -9.21
CA ASP A 163 -0.88 14.69 -9.58
C ASP A 163 0.25 14.63 -8.54
N VAL A 164 -0.09 14.51 -7.25
CA VAL A 164 0.92 14.37 -6.20
C VAL A 164 1.60 13.01 -6.26
N ILE A 165 0.82 11.90 -6.32
CA ILE A 165 1.42 10.56 -6.32
C ILE A 165 2.30 10.30 -7.55
N LYS A 166 1.98 10.93 -8.69
CA LYS A 166 2.76 10.86 -9.93
C LYS A 166 4.07 11.66 -9.91
N LYS A 167 4.24 12.63 -8.99
CA LYS A 167 5.51 13.36 -8.84
C LYS A 167 6.65 12.49 -8.29
N TYR A 168 6.31 11.44 -7.53
CA TYR A 168 7.30 10.58 -6.90
C TYR A 168 7.64 9.38 -7.78
N PRO A 169 8.90 8.90 -7.71
CA PRO A 169 9.37 7.81 -8.55
C PRO A 169 8.46 6.57 -8.47
N PRO A 170 8.31 5.80 -9.54
CA PRO A 170 7.62 4.53 -9.49
C PRO A 170 8.30 3.56 -8.53
N TYR A 171 7.59 2.54 -8.09
CA TYR A 171 8.20 1.45 -7.35
C TYR A 171 9.23 0.76 -8.23
N PRO A 172 10.46 0.52 -7.73
CA PRO A 172 11.49 -0.17 -8.50
C PRO A 172 11.11 -1.64 -8.73
N VAL A 173 11.63 -2.21 -9.80
CA VAL A 173 11.44 -3.62 -10.14
C VAL A 173 12.79 -4.32 -10.05
N PHE A 174 12.86 -5.38 -9.27
CA PHE A 174 14.06 -6.22 -9.12
C PHE A 174 13.85 -7.54 -9.86
N SER A 175 14.77 -7.92 -10.72
CA SER A 175 14.71 -9.19 -11.46
C SER A 175 14.56 -10.37 -10.50
N GLY A 176 13.55 -11.21 -10.73
CA GLY A 176 13.24 -12.38 -9.92
C GLY A 176 12.47 -12.10 -8.61
N GLU A 177 12.19 -10.82 -8.28
CA GLU A 177 11.47 -10.44 -7.06
C GLU A 177 10.12 -9.80 -7.36
N LYS A 178 9.12 -10.11 -6.55
CA LYS A 178 7.74 -9.62 -6.70
C LYS A 178 7.27 -8.81 -5.48
N TYR A 179 8.20 -8.21 -4.75
CA TYR A 179 7.88 -7.45 -3.56
C TYR A 179 8.72 -6.18 -3.45
N VAL A 180 8.06 -5.06 -3.29
CA VAL A 180 8.57 -3.80 -2.75
C VAL A 180 7.48 -3.22 -1.83
N ALA A 181 7.86 -2.73 -0.66
CA ALA A 181 6.92 -2.17 0.30
C ALA A 181 6.19 -0.94 -0.28
N LEU A 182 4.86 -0.97 -0.31
CA LEU A 182 4.04 0.14 -0.81
C LEU A 182 4.25 1.42 0.01
N ALA A 183 4.60 1.28 1.28
CA ALA A 183 4.95 2.38 2.17
C ALA A 183 6.13 3.24 1.67
N TYR A 184 6.93 2.76 0.70
CA TYR A 184 8.00 3.53 0.07
C TYR A 184 7.50 4.87 -0.46
N LYS A 185 6.49 4.84 -1.34
CA LYS A 185 5.95 6.05 -1.96
C LYS A 185 5.28 6.96 -0.93
N TYR A 186 4.55 6.39 0.02
CA TYR A 186 3.90 7.14 1.09
C TYR A 186 4.90 7.86 1.99
N ARG A 187 6.03 7.21 2.31
CA ARG A 187 7.11 7.84 3.09
C ARG A 187 7.76 9.02 2.36
N LEU A 188 7.90 8.94 1.04
CA LEU A 188 8.40 10.07 0.25
C LEU A 188 7.42 11.24 0.26
N ILE A 189 6.12 10.97 0.06
CA ILE A 189 5.06 12.00 0.07
C ILE A 189 4.98 12.67 1.44
N ASP A 190 5.14 11.92 2.51
CA ASP A 190 5.11 12.42 3.90
C ASP A 190 6.21 13.47 4.19
N GLN A 191 7.28 13.56 3.38
CA GLN A 191 8.32 14.58 3.54
C GLN A 191 7.84 15.96 3.10
N ASP A 192 6.94 16.03 2.12
CA ASP A 192 6.57 17.27 1.45
C ASP A 192 5.12 17.68 1.72
N TYR A 193 4.25 16.72 2.06
CA TYR A 193 2.81 16.92 2.15
C TYR A 193 2.21 16.29 3.40
N LYS A 194 1.08 16.87 3.84
CA LYS A 194 0.16 16.26 4.79
C LYS A 194 -1.09 15.73 4.10
N LEU A 195 -1.83 14.91 4.81
CA LEU A 195 -3.16 14.40 4.46
C LEU A 195 -4.18 15.04 5.39
N ALA A 196 -5.33 15.44 4.87
CA ALA A 196 -6.45 15.85 5.73
C ALA A 196 -7.14 14.62 6.31
N VAL A 197 -7.46 14.66 7.60
CA VAL A 197 -8.12 13.55 8.30
C VAL A 197 -9.61 13.54 7.96
N ILE A 198 -10.08 12.36 7.57
CA ILE A 198 -11.50 12.02 7.50
C ILE A 198 -11.78 10.92 8.53
N ASP A 199 -12.39 11.30 9.67
CA ASP A 199 -12.66 10.38 10.79
C ASP A 199 -13.91 9.52 10.51
N GLN A 200 -13.83 8.76 9.43
CA GLN A 200 -14.87 7.85 8.96
C GLN A 200 -14.24 6.57 8.42
N ILE A 201 -14.97 5.46 8.51
CA ILE A 201 -14.60 4.18 7.91
C ILE A 201 -14.77 4.32 6.39
N LEU A 202 -13.70 4.09 5.65
CA LEU A 202 -13.67 4.13 4.19
C LEU A 202 -13.59 2.73 3.57
N CYS A 203 -13.07 1.76 4.33
CA CYS A 203 -12.88 0.40 3.85
C CYS A 203 -13.15 -0.61 4.97
N ASN A 204 -13.82 -1.71 4.62
CA ASN A 204 -13.95 -2.89 5.47
C ASN A 204 -12.96 -3.94 4.98
N VAL A 205 -12.09 -4.39 5.88
CA VAL A 205 -10.98 -5.30 5.58
C VAL A 205 -11.15 -6.64 6.29
N GLU A 206 -10.69 -7.71 5.64
CA GLU A 206 -10.64 -9.04 6.22
C GLU A 206 -9.23 -9.61 6.08
N TYR A 207 -8.61 -9.94 7.21
CA TYR A 207 -7.30 -10.58 7.20
C TYR A 207 -7.42 -12.03 6.71
N GLN A 208 -6.87 -12.30 5.54
CA GLN A 208 -6.84 -13.63 4.95
C GLN A 208 -5.76 -14.50 5.61
N ALA A 209 -6.05 -15.78 5.84
CA ALA A 209 -5.10 -16.72 6.44
C ALA A 209 -3.84 -16.94 5.57
N ASP A 210 -3.97 -16.78 4.24
CA ASP A 210 -2.89 -16.85 3.25
C ASP A 210 -2.23 -15.49 2.95
N GLY A 211 -2.61 -14.46 3.71
CA GLY A 211 -2.13 -13.09 3.54
C GLY A 211 -0.63 -12.92 3.75
N SER A 212 -0.08 -11.85 3.22
CA SER A 212 1.35 -11.52 3.25
C SER A 212 1.94 -11.47 4.66
N SER A 213 1.14 -11.08 5.66
CA SER A 213 1.59 -10.94 7.06
C SER A 213 2.00 -12.28 7.68
N GLY A 214 1.31 -13.39 7.36
CA GLY A 214 1.61 -14.73 7.90
C GLY A 214 2.88 -15.37 7.31
N THR A 215 3.38 -14.87 6.18
CA THR A 215 4.49 -15.47 5.43
C THR A 215 5.76 -14.62 5.43
N MET A 216 5.88 -13.63 6.32
CA MET A 216 6.94 -12.61 6.32
C MET A 216 8.37 -13.19 6.29
N TRP A 217 8.65 -14.24 7.09
CA TRP A 217 9.99 -14.86 7.10
C TRP A 217 10.38 -15.49 5.76
N LYS A 218 9.41 -16.12 5.06
CA LYS A 218 9.62 -16.65 3.71
C LYS A 218 9.82 -15.53 2.68
N GLN A 219 9.09 -14.41 2.86
CA GLN A 219 9.23 -13.26 1.97
C GLN A 219 10.62 -12.60 2.08
N TYR A 220 11.20 -12.50 3.29
CA TYR A 220 12.58 -11.99 3.46
C TYR A 220 13.60 -12.79 2.67
N LEU A 221 13.45 -14.13 2.61
CA LEU A 221 14.33 -14.98 1.81
C LEU A 221 14.08 -14.83 0.31
N LYS A 222 12.81 -14.67 -0.07
CA LYS A 222 12.40 -14.68 -1.47
C LYS A 222 12.61 -13.34 -2.18
N TYR A 223 12.54 -12.23 -1.44
CA TYR A 223 12.56 -10.87 -1.99
C TYR A 223 13.56 -9.93 -1.28
N PRO A 224 14.81 -10.36 -1.09
CA PRO A 224 15.75 -9.63 -0.24
C PRO A 224 16.12 -8.24 -0.78
N LYS A 225 16.17 -8.04 -2.11
CA LYS A 225 16.48 -6.73 -2.72
C LYS A 225 15.36 -5.72 -2.47
N GLY A 226 14.11 -6.14 -2.59
CA GLY A 226 12.95 -5.30 -2.28
C GLY A 226 12.93 -4.87 -0.81
N PHE A 227 13.26 -5.79 0.12
CA PHE A 227 13.40 -5.45 1.54
C PHE A 227 14.60 -4.55 1.80
N ALA A 228 15.76 -4.80 1.21
CA ALA A 228 16.93 -3.94 1.36
C ALA A 228 16.65 -2.51 0.87
N PHE A 229 16.00 -2.38 -0.28
CA PHE A 229 15.56 -1.09 -0.83
C PHE A 229 14.64 -0.34 0.14
N TRP A 230 13.62 -1.01 0.68
CA TRP A 230 12.72 -0.41 1.66
C TRP A 230 13.46 0.07 2.92
N ARG A 231 14.35 -0.76 3.48
CA ARG A 231 15.13 -0.38 4.65
C ARG A 231 16.09 0.78 4.37
N LYS A 232 16.70 0.80 3.18
CA LYS A 232 17.51 1.93 2.71
C LYS A 232 16.71 3.23 2.70
N THR A 233 15.45 3.19 2.23
CA THR A 233 14.53 4.34 2.28
C THR A 233 14.19 4.76 3.71
N CYS A 234 13.90 3.81 4.61
CA CYS A 234 13.66 4.11 6.03
C CYS A 234 14.88 4.77 6.70
N MET A 235 16.09 4.36 6.34
CA MET A 235 17.32 4.94 6.85
C MET A 235 17.58 6.35 6.32
N GLN A 236 17.08 6.71 5.14
CA GLN A 236 17.13 8.09 4.61
C GLN A 236 16.24 9.03 5.42
N TYR A 237 15.04 8.55 5.80
CA TYR A 237 14.00 9.32 6.50
C TYR A 237 13.63 8.65 7.84
N PRO A 238 14.54 8.63 8.82
CA PRO A 238 14.33 7.88 10.06
C PRO A 238 13.32 8.57 10.98
N GLU A 239 12.42 7.80 11.58
CA GLU A 239 11.44 8.29 12.57
C GLU A 239 12.11 8.58 13.92
N SER A 240 13.16 7.84 14.28
CA SER A 240 13.93 7.99 15.51
C SER A 240 15.29 7.30 15.38
N LYS A 241 16.25 7.63 16.28
CA LYS A 241 17.54 6.93 16.33
C LYS A 241 17.40 5.43 16.60
N LYS A 242 16.43 5.03 17.46
CA LYS A 242 16.14 3.62 17.72
C LYS A 242 15.63 2.91 16.46
N ARG A 243 14.70 3.53 15.75
CA ARG A 243 14.17 2.97 14.50
C ARG A 243 15.24 2.89 13.41
N LEU A 244 16.08 3.92 13.29
CA LEU A 244 17.22 3.92 12.37
C LEU A 244 18.13 2.72 12.60
N PHE A 245 18.45 2.39 13.86
CA PHE A 245 19.28 1.22 14.17
C PHE A 245 18.60 -0.09 13.74
N VAL A 246 17.31 -0.25 14.08
CA VAL A 246 16.53 -1.44 13.67
C VAL A 246 16.50 -1.57 12.14
N ASP A 247 16.24 -0.47 11.42
CA ASP A 247 16.22 -0.48 9.96
C ASP A 247 17.61 -0.79 9.37
N SER A 248 18.69 -0.33 10.02
CA SER A 248 20.08 -0.68 9.62
C SER A 248 20.36 -2.18 9.79
N VAL A 249 19.88 -2.79 10.88
CA VAL A 249 20.01 -4.24 11.10
C VAL A 249 19.28 -5.04 10.03
N HIS A 250 18.04 -4.66 9.72
CA HIS A 250 17.27 -5.29 8.64
C HIS A 250 17.88 -5.04 7.26
N TYR A 251 18.43 -3.84 7.02
CA TYR A 251 19.14 -3.53 5.78
C TYR A 251 20.33 -4.46 5.58
N VAL A 252 21.19 -4.60 6.60
CA VAL A 252 22.34 -5.52 6.55
C VAL A 252 21.87 -6.95 6.28
N SER A 253 20.88 -7.44 7.02
CA SER A 253 20.36 -8.80 6.84
C SER A 253 19.84 -9.02 5.40
N SER A 254 19.01 -8.12 4.89
CA SER A 254 18.48 -8.24 3.54
C SER A 254 19.56 -8.14 2.46
N SER A 255 20.57 -7.29 2.66
CA SER A 255 21.70 -7.15 1.74
C SER A 255 22.57 -8.41 1.72
N LEU A 256 22.81 -9.05 2.87
CA LEU A 256 23.54 -10.31 2.95
C LEU A 256 22.79 -11.45 2.23
N ILE A 257 21.46 -11.53 2.40
CA ILE A 257 20.63 -12.53 1.71
C ILE A 257 20.64 -12.27 0.19
N ALA A 258 20.62 -10.99 -0.23
CA ALA A 258 20.72 -10.59 -1.63
C ALA A 258 22.13 -10.77 -2.23
N CYS A 259 23.12 -11.16 -1.44
CA CYS A 259 24.53 -11.24 -1.83
C CYS A 259 25.08 -9.91 -2.35
N ASP A 260 24.58 -8.77 -1.86
CA ASP A 260 25.04 -7.44 -2.22
C ASP A 260 26.37 -7.11 -1.49
N LYS A 261 27.48 -7.10 -2.26
CA LYS A 261 28.82 -6.80 -1.72
C LYS A 261 29.05 -5.29 -1.48
N ASN A 262 28.21 -4.45 -2.03
CA ASN A 262 28.36 -3.00 -1.98
C ASN A 262 27.50 -2.33 -0.90
N PHE A 263 26.77 -3.10 -0.09
CA PHE A 263 25.75 -2.57 0.83
C PHE A 263 26.26 -1.49 1.79
N ILE A 264 27.52 -1.57 2.24
CA ILE A 264 28.11 -0.53 3.09
C ILE A 264 28.36 0.75 2.29
N LYS A 265 28.91 0.63 1.07
CA LYS A 265 29.18 1.76 0.17
C LYS A 265 27.89 2.48 -0.22
N GLU A 266 26.84 1.72 -0.49
CA GLU A 266 25.54 2.20 -0.94
C GLU A 266 24.60 2.64 0.21
N SER A 267 24.99 2.38 1.46
CA SER A 267 24.19 2.77 2.60
C SER A 267 24.09 4.30 2.72
N PRO A 268 22.88 4.85 2.96
CA PRO A 268 22.70 6.27 3.26
C PRO A 268 23.21 6.65 4.65
N ARG A 269 23.49 5.67 5.52
CA ARG A 269 23.93 5.85 6.92
C ARG A 269 25.05 4.88 7.26
N LYS A 270 26.21 5.04 6.64
CA LYS A 270 27.34 4.09 6.70
C LYS A 270 27.74 3.68 8.12
N ILE A 271 27.87 4.66 9.04
CA ILE A 271 28.25 4.41 10.44
C ILE A 271 27.23 3.47 11.11
N TRP A 272 25.92 3.74 10.97
CA TRP A 272 24.87 2.91 11.52
C TRP A 272 24.85 1.51 10.90
N THR A 273 25.13 1.40 9.61
CA THR A 273 25.26 0.12 8.92
C THR A 273 26.43 -0.70 9.46
N ILE A 274 27.58 -0.09 9.72
CA ILE A 274 28.75 -0.77 10.31
C ILE A 274 28.41 -1.33 11.71
N PHE A 275 27.82 -0.50 12.58
CA PHE A 275 27.37 -0.98 13.91
C PHE A 275 26.28 -2.07 13.83
N ALA A 276 25.51 -2.12 12.75
CA ALA A 276 24.46 -3.10 12.53
C ALA A 276 24.97 -4.44 11.95
N ILE A 277 26.27 -4.59 11.60
CA ILE A 277 26.78 -5.79 10.92
C ILE A 277 26.54 -7.05 11.79
N ILE A 278 26.98 -7.03 13.04
CA ILE A 278 26.85 -8.22 13.92
C ILE A 278 25.38 -8.60 14.13
N PRO A 279 24.49 -7.70 14.59
CA PRO A 279 23.08 -8.05 14.76
C PRO A 279 22.39 -8.38 13.42
N GLY A 280 22.83 -7.82 12.31
CA GLY A 280 22.32 -8.14 10.98
C GLY A 280 22.69 -9.55 10.53
N VAL A 281 23.91 -10.01 10.81
CA VAL A 281 24.31 -11.42 10.56
C VAL A 281 23.47 -12.38 11.41
N ILE A 282 23.23 -12.07 12.70
CA ILE A 282 22.38 -12.87 13.57
C ILE A 282 20.95 -12.92 13.02
N LEU A 283 20.40 -11.77 12.60
CA LEU A 283 19.08 -11.72 11.98
C LEU A 283 19.03 -12.56 10.70
N THR A 284 20.08 -12.52 9.87
CA THR A 284 20.17 -13.35 8.65
C THR A 284 20.05 -14.83 8.98
N ALA A 285 20.79 -15.32 9.99
CA ALA A 285 20.70 -16.71 10.44
C ALA A 285 19.28 -17.07 10.90
N LEU A 286 18.64 -16.19 11.69
CA LEU A 286 17.25 -16.37 12.12
C LEU A 286 16.25 -16.40 10.94
N VAL A 287 16.44 -15.55 9.93
CA VAL A 287 15.62 -15.55 8.73
C VAL A 287 15.75 -16.88 7.98
N TYR A 288 16.97 -17.43 7.84
CA TYR A 288 17.17 -18.73 7.21
C TYR A 288 16.52 -19.88 8.00
N ILE A 289 16.64 -19.87 9.33
CA ILE A 289 16.05 -20.90 10.19
C ILE A 289 14.51 -20.87 10.08
N ARG A 290 13.90 -19.70 10.30
CA ARG A 290 12.44 -19.56 10.33
C ARG A 290 11.80 -19.56 8.94
N GLY A 291 12.47 -19.02 7.93
CA GLY A 291 11.96 -18.97 6.57
C GLY A 291 11.94 -20.34 5.86
N LYS A 292 12.72 -21.32 6.34
CA LYS A 292 12.72 -22.71 5.84
C LYS A 292 11.80 -23.65 6.63
N GLN A 293 11.29 -23.21 7.78
CA GLN A 293 10.29 -24.00 8.52
C GLN A 293 8.97 -24.02 7.70
N LYS A 294 8.38 -25.23 7.57
CA LYS A 294 7.17 -25.51 6.79
C LYS A 294 5.93 -24.85 7.38
#